data_a8564c279dc197f7a122c8721d535a07
#
_entry.id   a8564c279dc197f7a122c8721d535a07
#
_cell.length_a   1.000
_cell.length_b   1.000
_cell.length_c   1.000
_cell.angle_alpha   90.00
_cell.angle_beta   90.00
_cell.angle_gamma   90.00
#
_symmetry.space_group_name_H-M   'P 1'
#
loop_
_entity.id
_entity.type
_entity.pdbx_description
1 polymer ?
#
loop_
_entity_poly.entity_id
_entity_poly.type
_entity_poly.pdbx_seq_one_letter_code
_entity_poly.pdbx_strand_id
1 'polypeptide(L)'
;MLLLLVAFAMGVAIGVWARVPLWCAIICVIVLYVASLRRSRLAGVALFAAFAMAGVAAARSEYRHVPPPIDEPIEMLLTVDDNPTDRGTWLQSSAKLNWYRTSADSTWHRADRRVLLATDPATQLSAGERIAIVGRVRPLADSTNSYVRLMTARGYVGRTSIYASTPLVLVGDAGSITRLSRRLQGWAVERLRESRLSDDELALCTAIATGKRTAMSAQLRECYTLSGSAHLLAVSGLHVAIVLVVANILLRWLTLFRRGNQLMNVAVVMVVCGYAEMTGLAISAVRAALMFSALQFAMASGSSYRSANILATVAMAMLAVRPSLIVDVSFQLSVVAVAAIIYWAVPLCASLRTRNPILNLLTSTVVIGVVCTLATAPLVAHWFGRVAVVGVVLNPLVVVLGYLLVTLSVATIFVPSSWGWVARAAGWVAEAENRSVAVAAQLDWAHFTLSLDWWVVVIIYAIAIAITELARRNPRKKSLSLPYV
;
A
#
# COMPACT_ATOMS: atom_id res chain seq x y z
N MET A 1 -8.42 -20.57 -4.39
CA MET A 1 -8.09 -19.44 -3.49
C MET A 1 -8.68 -18.11 -3.97
N LEU A 2 -8.55 -17.72 -5.26
CA LEU A 2 -9.08 -16.44 -5.75
C LEU A 2 -10.59 -16.28 -5.51
N LEU A 3 -11.39 -17.32 -5.80
CA LEU A 3 -12.85 -17.31 -5.52
C LEU A 3 -13.15 -17.13 -4.02
N LEU A 4 -12.34 -17.70 -3.14
CA LEU A 4 -12.48 -17.54 -1.69
C LEU A 4 -12.10 -16.13 -1.25
N LEU A 5 -11.08 -15.51 -1.87
CA LEU A 5 -10.80 -14.09 -1.66
C LEU A 5 -11.97 -13.22 -2.08
N VAL A 6 -12.56 -13.46 -3.25
CA VAL A 6 -13.75 -12.71 -3.71
C VAL A 6 -14.90 -12.86 -2.72
N ALA A 7 -15.17 -14.08 -2.28
CA ALA A 7 -16.21 -14.33 -1.26
C ALA A 7 -15.93 -13.56 0.02
N PHE A 8 -14.70 -13.64 0.53
CA PHE A 8 -14.30 -12.97 1.75
C PHE A 8 -14.38 -11.44 1.61
N ALA A 9 -13.88 -10.89 0.52
CA ALA A 9 -13.93 -9.45 0.24
C ALA A 9 -15.38 -8.94 0.09
N MET A 10 -16.26 -9.71 -0.59
CA MET A 10 -17.69 -9.40 -0.64
C MET A 10 -18.30 -9.40 0.77
N GLY A 11 -17.96 -10.38 1.59
CA GLY A 11 -18.39 -10.44 2.98
C GLY A 11 -17.92 -9.24 3.79
N VAL A 12 -16.65 -8.83 3.64
CA VAL A 12 -16.13 -7.62 4.29
C VAL A 12 -16.89 -6.39 3.83
N ALA A 13 -17.11 -6.22 2.52
CA ALA A 13 -17.87 -5.10 1.99
C ALA A 13 -19.30 -5.05 2.54
N ILE A 14 -20.00 -6.19 2.57
CA ILE A 14 -21.34 -6.32 3.16
C ILE A 14 -21.29 -6.00 4.67
N GLY A 15 -20.31 -6.54 5.39
CA GLY A 15 -20.17 -6.35 6.84
C GLY A 15 -19.90 -4.90 7.26
N VAL A 16 -19.30 -4.09 6.40
CA VAL A 16 -19.14 -2.63 6.61
C VAL A 16 -20.50 -1.92 6.65
N TRP A 17 -21.46 -2.35 5.81
CA TRP A 17 -22.78 -1.72 5.67
C TRP A 17 -23.89 -2.42 6.47
N ALA A 18 -23.82 -3.76 6.58
CA ALA A 18 -24.87 -4.55 7.24
C ALA A 18 -24.71 -4.54 8.76
N ARG A 19 -25.82 -4.32 9.48
CA ARG A 19 -25.85 -4.35 10.96
C ARG A 19 -26.04 -5.78 11.49
N VAL A 20 -25.32 -6.76 10.96
CA VAL A 20 -25.40 -8.16 11.41
C VAL A 20 -24.66 -8.31 12.74
N PRO A 21 -25.27 -8.90 13.79
CA PRO A 21 -24.57 -9.20 15.04
C PRO A 21 -23.37 -10.13 14.82
N LEU A 22 -22.24 -9.85 15.46
CA LEU A 22 -21.00 -10.62 15.28
C LEU A 22 -21.18 -12.11 15.58
N TRP A 23 -21.94 -12.46 16.65
CA TRP A 23 -22.21 -13.84 17.03
C TRP A 23 -22.98 -14.62 15.96
N CYS A 24 -23.95 -13.98 15.28
CA CYS A 24 -24.67 -14.58 14.17
C CYS A 24 -23.73 -14.91 13.01
N ALA A 25 -22.83 -13.97 12.66
CA ALA A 25 -21.85 -14.18 11.61
C ALA A 25 -20.90 -15.35 11.95
N ILE A 26 -20.42 -15.44 13.18
CA ILE A 26 -19.54 -16.52 13.64
C ILE A 26 -20.26 -17.89 13.58
N ILE A 27 -21.50 -17.98 14.07
CA ILE A 27 -22.28 -19.21 13.99
C ILE A 27 -22.49 -19.64 12.53
N CYS A 28 -22.85 -18.71 11.65
CA CYS A 28 -23.00 -19.00 10.22
C CYS A 28 -21.70 -19.53 9.61
N VAL A 29 -20.55 -18.95 9.94
CA VAL A 29 -19.22 -19.45 9.50
C VAL A 29 -19.04 -20.91 9.91
N ILE A 30 -19.26 -21.23 11.17
CA ILE A 30 -19.06 -22.58 11.70
C ILE A 30 -19.99 -23.57 11.00
N VAL A 31 -21.30 -23.27 10.91
CA VAL A 31 -22.29 -24.14 10.28
C VAL A 31 -21.97 -24.36 8.80
N LEU A 32 -21.69 -23.31 8.05
CA LEU A 32 -21.36 -23.41 6.63
C LEU A 32 -20.04 -24.13 6.38
N TYR A 33 -19.04 -23.92 7.24
CA TYR A 33 -17.76 -24.63 7.16
C TYR A 33 -17.95 -26.12 7.41
N VAL A 34 -18.68 -26.50 8.46
CA VAL A 34 -19.01 -27.93 8.75
C VAL A 34 -19.81 -28.54 7.59
N ALA A 35 -20.78 -27.81 7.02
CA ALA A 35 -21.51 -28.26 5.85
C ALA A 35 -20.60 -28.48 4.62
N SER A 36 -19.54 -27.65 4.46
CA SER A 36 -18.59 -27.78 3.36
C SER A 36 -17.71 -29.04 3.46
N LEU A 37 -17.55 -29.61 4.65
CA LEU A 37 -16.76 -30.85 4.87
C LEU A 37 -17.50 -32.11 4.37
N ARG A 38 -18.83 -32.00 4.16
CA ARG A 38 -19.60 -33.11 3.58
C ARG A 38 -19.30 -33.23 2.08
N ARG A 39 -19.06 -34.44 1.60
CA ARG A 39 -18.83 -34.74 0.16
C ARG A 39 -20.15 -34.59 -0.65
N SER A 40 -20.71 -33.38 -0.69
CA SER A 40 -21.93 -33.08 -1.43
C SER A 40 -21.65 -32.12 -2.58
N ARG A 41 -22.52 -32.08 -3.61
CA ARG A 41 -22.43 -31.10 -4.70
C ARG A 41 -22.50 -29.65 -4.23
N LEU A 42 -23.02 -29.42 -3.05
CA LEU A 42 -23.15 -28.09 -2.41
C LEU A 42 -21.96 -27.69 -1.54
N ALA A 43 -20.97 -28.57 -1.34
CA ALA A 43 -19.81 -28.30 -0.49
C ALA A 43 -19.03 -27.04 -0.94
N GLY A 44 -18.87 -26.84 -2.24
CA GLY A 44 -18.23 -25.65 -2.79
C GLY A 44 -19.00 -24.36 -2.50
N VAL A 45 -20.34 -24.40 -2.61
CA VAL A 45 -21.22 -23.26 -2.31
C VAL A 45 -21.17 -22.96 -0.81
N ALA A 46 -21.21 -23.98 0.03
CA ALA A 46 -21.12 -23.82 1.48
C ALA A 46 -19.76 -23.23 1.90
N LEU A 47 -18.67 -23.64 1.27
CA LEU A 47 -17.35 -23.08 1.53
C LEU A 47 -17.27 -21.60 1.10
N PHE A 48 -17.79 -21.28 -0.08
CA PHE A 48 -17.85 -19.90 -0.56
C PHE A 48 -18.66 -19.01 0.41
N ALA A 49 -19.81 -19.46 0.84
CA ALA A 49 -20.67 -18.75 1.80
C ALA A 49 -19.99 -18.62 3.17
N ALA A 50 -19.26 -19.65 3.62
CA ALA A 50 -18.49 -19.59 4.87
C ALA A 50 -17.42 -18.50 4.85
N PHE A 51 -16.69 -18.37 3.74
CA PHE A 51 -15.69 -17.31 3.57
C PHE A 51 -16.34 -15.92 3.48
N ALA A 52 -17.49 -15.79 2.82
CA ALA A 52 -18.24 -14.53 2.81
C ALA A 52 -18.68 -14.13 4.23
N MET A 53 -19.23 -15.06 5.00
CA MET A 53 -19.63 -14.79 6.39
C MET A 53 -18.40 -14.52 7.30
N ALA A 54 -17.27 -15.15 7.06
CA ALA A 54 -16.02 -14.83 7.76
C ALA A 54 -15.57 -13.39 7.48
N GLY A 55 -15.75 -12.92 6.25
CA GLY A 55 -15.52 -11.51 5.88
C GLY A 55 -16.45 -10.55 6.64
N VAL A 56 -17.75 -10.88 6.72
CA VAL A 56 -18.71 -10.11 7.54
C VAL A 56 -18.28 -10.07 9.01
N ALA A 57 -17.89 -11.21 9.58
CA ALA A 57 -17.44 -11.30 10.97
C ALA A 57 -16.19 -10.46 11.21
N ALA A 58 -15.21 -10.52 10.31
CA ALA A 58 -13.99 -9.70 10.36
C ALA A 58 -14.33 -8.21 10.34
N ALA A 59 -15.18 -7.76 9.39
CA ALA A 59 -15.60 -6.36 9.31
C ALA A 59 -16.30 -5.91 10.60
N ARG A 60 -17.21 -6.71 11.12
CA ARG A 60 -17.94 -6.38 12.37
C ARG A 60 -17.04 -6.35 13.59
N SER A 61 -15.95 -7.13 13.61
CA SER A 61 -14.98 -7.08 14.70
C SER A 61 -14.20 -5.75 14.73
N GLU A 62 -13.85 -5.21 13.57
CA GLU A 62 -13.18 -3.90 13.46
C GLU A 62 -14.12 -2.73 13.82
N TYR A 63 -15.38 -2.80 13.35
CA TYR A 63 -16.38 -1.75 13.58
C TYR A 63 -17.19 -1.93 14.88
N ARG A 64 -16.75 -2.80 15.78
CA ARG A 64 -17.43 -3.08 17.05
C ARG A 64 -17.43 -1.88 17.99
N HIS A 65 -16.44 -1.01 17.90
CA HIS A 65 -16.27 0.11 18.80
C HIS A 65 -17.15 1.29 18.42
N VAL A 66 -17.74 1.91 19.43
CA VAL A 66 -18.61 3.08 19.26
C VAL A 66 -17.78 4.25 18.73
N PRO A 67 -18.22 4.92 17.66
CA PRO A 67 -17.53 6.11 17.18
C PRO A 67 -17.61 7.22 18.24
N PRO A 68 -16.58 8.10 18.31
CA PRO A 68 -16.62 9.25 19.24
C PRO A 68 -17.77 10.18 18.84
N PRO A 69 -18.38 10.88 19.81
CA PRO A 69 -19.35 11.92 19.51
C PRO A 69 -18.69 13.04 18.70
N ILE A 70 -19.46 13.58 17.75
CA ILE A 70 -18.99 14.63 16.85
C ILE A 70 -19.31 15.99 17.48
N ASP A 71 -18.32 16.89 17.46
CA ASP A 71 -18.42 18.29 17.90
C ASP A 71 -18.70 18.50 19.40
N GLU A 72 -18.60 17.45 20.19
CA GLU A 72 -18.67 17.51 21.65
C GLU A 72 -17.25 17.55 22.26
N PRO A 73 -17.04 18.24 23.40
CA PRO A 73 -15.77 18.18 24.11
C PRO A 73 -15.61 16.81 24.77
N ILE A 74 -14.54 16.12 24.43
CA ILE A 74 -14.21 14.81 24.94
C ILE A 74 -12.74 14.75 25.36
N GLU A 75 -12.46 13.95 26.36
CA GLU A 75 -11.08 13.54 26.65
C GLU A 75 -10.68 12.43 25.67
N MET A 76 -9.52 12.59 25.06
CA MET A 76 -9.04 11.69 24.01
C MET A 76 -7.65 11.17 24.34
N LEU A 77 -7.47 9.85 24.19
CA LEU A 77 -6.16 9.22 24.16
C LEU A 77 -5.82 8.89 22.70
N LEU A 78 -4.86 9.63 22.18
CA LEU A 78 -4.43 9.54 20.78
C LEU A 78 -3.04 8.91 20.69
N THR A 79 -2.80 8.15 19.62
CA THR A 79 -1.46 7.75 19.21
C THR A 79 -1.19 8.41 17.87
N VAL A 80 -0.14 9.22 17.78
CA VAL A 80 0.25 9.90 16.55
C VAL A 80 0.79 8.86 15.56
N ASP A 81 0.17 8.70 14.39
CA ASP A 81 0.55 7.71 13.39
C ASP A 81 1.72 8.18 12.51
N ASP A 82 1.71 9.45 12.10
CA ASP A 82 2.69 10.05 11.19
C ASP A 82 3.38 11.27 11.79
N ASN A 83 4.61 11.55 11.35
CA ASN A 83 5.25 12.83 11.67
C ASN A 83 4.46 13.98 11.07
N PRO A 84 4.29 15.10 11.82
CA PRO A 84 3.59 16.25 11.34
C PRO A 84 4.17 16.80 10.03
N THR A 85 3.30 17.13 9.09
CA THR A 85 3.66 17.75 7.80
C THR A 85 3.24 19.21 7.85
N ASP A 86 4.15 20.10 7.50
CA ASP A 86 3.90 21.54 7.44
C ASP A 86 2.86 21.86 6.36
N ARG A 87 1.85 22.66 6.73
CA ARG A 87 0.79 23.19 5.87
C ARG A 87 0.75 24.72 5.88
N GLY A 88 1.84 25.35 6.32
CA GLY A 88 2.03 26.79 6.44
C GLY A 88 1.61 27.33 7.79
N THR A 89 0.33 27.39 8.10
CA THR A 89 -0.19 27.92 9.38
C THR A 89 -0.31 26.87 10.48
N TRP A 90 -0.30 25.60 10.12
CA TRP A 90 -0.40 24.46 11.04
C TRP A 90 0.41 23.26 10.57
N LEU A 91 0.71 22.38 11.50
CA LEU A 91 1.24 21.06 11.21
C LEU A 91 0.10 20.05 11.15
N GLN A 92 0.06 19.23 10.11
CA GLN A 92 -0.94 18.19 9.93
C GLN A 92 -0.32 16.81 10.08
N SER A 93 -0.90 15.98 10.94
CA SER A 93 -0.55 14.56 11.09
C SER A 93 -1.80 13.70 11.13
N SER A 94 -1.64 12.40 11.05
CA SER A 94 -2.69 11.44 11.34
C SER A 94 -2.49 10.88 12.74
N ALA A 95 -3.58 10.64 13.45
CA ALA A 95 -3.53 10.02 14.76
C ALA A 95 -4.62 8.96 14.89
N LYS A 96 -4.32 7.92 15.67
CA LYS A 96 -5.29 6.91 16.06
C LYS A 96 -5.90 7.30 17.39
N LEU A 97 -7.22 7.55 17.39
CA LEU A 97 -8.01 7.71 18.62
C LEU A 97 -8.22 6.32 19.23
N ASN A 98 -7.50 6.02 20.28
CA ASN A 98 -7.58 4.72 20.94
C ASN A 98 -8.76 4.65 21.91
N TRP A 99 -8.88 5.67 22.75
CA TRP A 99 -9.91 5.75 23.78
C TRP A 99 -10.42 7.18 23.89
N TYR A 100 -11.70 7.31 24.27
CA TYR A 100 -12.29 8.60 24.60
C TYR A 100 -13.20 8.48 25.81
N ARG A 101 -13.41 9.62 26.49
CA ARG A 101 -14.34 9.78 27.59
C ARG A 101 -15.11 11.07 27.42
N THR A 102 -16.44 11.01 27.60
CA THR A 102 -17.31 12.19 27.56
C THR A 102 -17.47 12.79 28.93
N SER A 103 -17.85 14.06 29.01
CA SER A 103 -18.16 14.71 30.29
C SER A 103 -19.38 14.09 30.98
N ALA A 104 -20.31 13.49 30.22
CA ALA A 104 -21.51 12.86 30.71
C ALA A 104 -21.28 11.44 31.26
N ASP A 105 -20.23 10.76 30.81
CA ASP A 105 -19.90 9.38 31.19
C ASP A 105 -18.43 9.31 31.63
N SER A 106 -18.20 8.91 32.85
CA SER A 106 -16.85 8.78 33.42
C SER A 106 -16.10 7.55 32.92
N THR A 107 -16.72 6.70 32.09
CA THR A 107 -16.10 5.47 31.56
C THR A 107 -15.31 5.73 30.28
N TRP A 108 -14.17 5.04 30.13
CA TRP A 108 -13.38 5.10 28.91
C TRP A 108 -13.96 4.15 27.86
N HIS A 109 -14.34 4.72 26.71
CA HIS A 109 -14.79 3.98 25.54
C HIS A 109 -13.67 3.77 24.56
N ARG A 110 -13.52 2.54 24.08
CA ARG A 110 -12.54 2.22 23.04
C ARG A 110 -13.09 2.65 21.69
N ALA A 111 -12.34 3.47 20.96
CA ALA A 111 -12.74 3.98 19.65
C ALA A 111 -12.02 3.28 18.49
N ASP A 112 -10.69 3.09 18.59
CA ASP A 112 -9.83 2.53 17.54
C ASP A 112 -10.10 3.16 16.16
N ARG A 113 -10.25 4.48 16.10
CA ARG A 113 -10.58 5.25 14.89
C ARG A 113 -9.45 6.19 14.52
N ARG A 114 -9.37 6.57 13.25
CA ARG A 114 -8.41 7.56 12.78
C ARG A 114 -9.01 8.96 12.79
N VAL A 115 -8.20 9.93 13.18
CA VAL A 115 -8.51 11.35 13.14
C VAL A 115 -7.38 12.11 12.48
N LEU A 116 -7.70 13.17 11.74
CA LEU A 116 -6.71 14.12 11.28
C LEU A 116 -6.37 15.05 12.44
N LEU A 117 -5.11 15.15 12.76
CA LEU A 117 -4.60 16.00 13.83
C LEU A 117 -3.98 17.24 13.21
N ALA A 118 -4.50 18.40 13.56
CA ALA A 118 -3.92 19.70 13.23
C ALA A 118 -3.28 20.26 14.49
N THR A 119 -1.98 20.54 14.47
CA THR A 119 -1.22 21.03 15.61
C THR A 119 -0.57 22.38 15.32
N ASP A 120 -0.49 23.21 16.34
CA ASP A 120 0.29 24.43 16.29
C ASP A 120 1.76 24.12 15.98
N PRO A 121 2.47 24.90 15.14
CA PRO A 121 3.90 24.71 14.86
C PRO A 121 4.79 24.69 16.11
N ALA A 122 4.38 25.38 17.19
CA ALA A 122 5.08 25.34 18.47
C ALA A 122 4.96 23.98 19.19
N THR A 123 3.98 23.16 18.83
CA THR A 123 3.76 21.84 19.44
C THR A 123 4.54 20.78 18.67
N GLN A 124 5.71 20.41 19.17
CA GLN A 124 6.53 19.35 18.58
C GLN A 124 5.98 17.98 18.98
N LEU A 125 5.23 17.35 18.07
CA LEU A 125 4.79 15.97 18.20
C LEU A 125 5.56 15.06 17.25
N SER A 126 5.87 13.88 17.73
CA SER A 126 6.51 12.84 16.93
C SER A 126 5.55 11.67 16.70
N ALA A 127 5.64 11.08 15.53
CA ALA A 127 4.84 9.90 15.23
C ALA A 127 5.08 8.81 16.30
N GLY A 128 4.02 8.16 16.87
CA GLY A 128 3.92 7.17 17.93
C GLY A 128 3.91 7.67 19.34
N GLU A 129 4.02 8.96 19.55
CA GLU A 129 3.72 9.50 20.85
C GLU A 129 2.25 9.23 21.19
N ARG A 130 2.04 8.86 22.44
CA ARG A 130 0.70 8.74 23.01
C ARG A 130 0.41 9.99 23.79
N ILE A 131 -0.61 10.70 23.37
CA ILE A 131 -1.01 11.96 23.97
C ILE A 131 -2.43 11.86 24.53
N ALA A 132 -2.65 12.45 25.66
CA ALA A 132 -3.98 12.69 26.21
C ALA A 132 -4.28 14.19 26.05
N ILE A 133 -5.44 14.49 25.46
CA ILE A 133 -5.92 15.85 25.23
C ILE A 133 -7.41 15.95 25.51
N VAL A 134 -7.85 17.14 25.84
CA VAL A 134 -9.28 17.51 25.83
C VAL A 134 -9.55 18.31 24.56
N GLY A 135 -10.49 17.86 23.74
CA GLY A 135 -10.77 18.51 22.49
C GLY A 135 -12.07 18.02 21.85
N ARG A 136 -12.33 18.46 20.63
CA ARG A 136 -13.51 18.04 19.85
C ARG A 136 -13.07 17.35 18.58
N VAL A 137 -13.79 16.29 18.22
CA VAL A 137 -13.69 15.68 16.89
C VAL A 137 -14.68 16.37 15.96
N ARG A 138 -14.19 17.22 15.07
CA ARG A 138 -15.01 17.90 14.07
C ARG A 138 -15.17 17.02 12.83
N PRO A 139 -16.35 17.02 12.17
CA PRO A 139 -16.53 16.23 10.96
C PRO A 139 -15.57 16.73 9.86
N LEU A 140 -15.19 15.82 8.97
CA LEU A 140 -14.50 16.21 7.74
C LEU A 140 -15.53 17.01 6.90
N ALA A 141 -15.21 18.26 6.59
CA ALA A 141 -16.13 19.14 5.86
C ALA A 141 -16.41 18.57 4.46
N ASP A 142 -17.64 18.75 4.00
CA ASP A 142 -18.16 18.54 2.64
C ASP A 142 -17.87 17.16 1.99
N SER A 143 -18.87 16.28 2.05
CA SER A 143 -18.82 14.93 1.44
C SER A 143 -18.69 14.94 -0.09
N THR A 144 -18.88 16.07 -0.76
CA THR A 144 -18.71 16.24 -2.20
C THR A 144 -17.24 16.31 -2.62
N ASN A 145 -16.35 16.69 -1.73
CA ASN A 145 -14.92 16.80 -2.01
C ASN A 145 -14.27 15.41 -2.10
N SER A 146 -13.54 15.15 -3.20
CA SER A 146 -12.80 13.89 -3.43
C SER A 146 -11.82 13.56 -2.29
N TYR A 147 -11.19 14.58 -1.69
CA TYR A 147 -10.29 14.41 -0.55
C TYR A 147 -11.03 13.90 0.68
N VAL A 148 -12.20 14.44 0.99
CA VAL A 148 -13.01 14.01 2.13
C VAL A 148 -13.49 12.58 1.95
N ARG A 149 -13.98 12.24 0.74
CA ARG A 149 -14.35 10.85 0.40
C ARG A 149 -13.18 9.89 0.59
N LEU A 150 -11.98 10.28 0.14
CA LEU A 150 -10.77 9.48 0.31
C LEU A 150 -10.41 9.28 1.79
N MET A 151 -10.49 10.34 2.61
CA MET A 151 -10.18 10.26 4.04
C MET A 151 -11.20 9.41 4.80
N THR A 152 -12.49 9.59 4.50
CA THR A 152 -13.56 8.76 5.08
C THR A 152 -13.38 7.29 4.70
N ALA A 153 -13.04 7.00 3.44
CA ALA A 153 -12.74 5.65 2.97
C ALA A 153 -11.52 5.03 3.68
N ARG A 154 -10.55 5.85 4.09
CA ARG A 154 -9.39 5.43 4.90
C ARG A 154 -9.72 5.25 6.38
N GLY A 155 -10.97 5.44 6.79
CA GLY A 155 -11.44 5.25 8.16
C GLY A 155 -11.22 6.45 9.08
N TYR A 156 -10.99 7.65 8.53
CA TYR A 156 -10.96 8.87 9.32
C TYR A 156 -12.39 9.29 9.66
N VAL A 157 -12.63 9.53 10.96
CA VAL A 157 -13.95 9.93 11.47
C VAL A 157 -14.10 11.44 11.58
N GLY A 158 -13.00 12.17 11.57
CA GLY A 158 -13.01 13.62 11.70
C GLY A 158 -11.61 14.20 11.83
N ARG A 159 -11.56 15.48 12.20
CA ARG A 159 -10.32 16.18 12.54
C ARG A 159 -10.40 16.72 13.97
N THR A 160 -9.25 16.75 14.63
CA THR A 160 -9.11 17.45 15.92
C THR A 160 -7.94 18.42 15.83
N SER A 161 -8.00 19.51 16.60
CA SER A 161 -6.97 20.55 16.58
C SER A 161 -6.35 20.68 17.99
N ILE A 162 -5.04 20.80 18.04
CA ILE A 162 -4.26 21.07 19.23
C ILE A 162 -3.66 22.47 19.07
N TYR A 163 -4.10 23.40 19.86
CA TYR A 163 -3.56 24.75 19.94
C TYR A 163 -2.45 24.81 21.00
N ALA A 164 -1.60 25.81 20.95
CA ALA A 164 -0.56 26.00 21.96
C ALA A 164 -1.11 26.08 23.40
N SER A 165 -2.36 26.51 23.57
CA SER A 165 -3.08 26.58 24.83
C SER A 165 -3.77 25.28 25.25
N THR A 166 -3.80 24.25 24.39
CA THR A 166 -4.48 22.99 24.70
C THR A 166 -3.66 22.19 25.70
N PRO A 167 -4.21 21.82 26.89
CA PRO A 167 -3.50 20.94 27.81
C PRO A 167 -3.19 19.61 27.13
N LEU A 168 -1.91 19.33 26.99
CA LEU A 168 -1.40 18.11 26.37
C LEU A 168 -0.56 17.35 27.38
N VAL A 169 -0.91 16.10 27.62
CA VAL A 169 -0.15 15.19 28.47
C VAL A 169 0.43 14.08 27.62
N LEU A 170 1.75 13.97 27.61
CA LEU A 170 2.45 12.83 27.02
C LEU A 170 2.27 11.61 27.95
N VAL A 171 1.51 10.62 27.51
CA VAL A 171 1.19 9.43 28.30
C VAL A 171 2.23 8.32 28.09
N GLY A 172 2.98 8.40 27.01
CA GLY A 172 4.03 7.43 26.69
C GLY A 172 4.33 7.34 25.21
N ASP A 173 5.18 6.40 24.87
CA ASP A 173 5.61 6.11 23.51
C ASP A 173 4.91 4.87 22.93
N ALA A 174 4.80 4.82 21.62
CA ALA A 174 4.43 3.59 20.91
C ALA A 174 5.41 2.45 21.21
N GLY A 175 4.95 1.22 20.99
CA GLY A 175 5.74 0.01 21.21
C GLY A 175 7.11 0.00 20.52
N SER A 176 7.99 -0.87 20.96
CA SER A 176 9.39 -0.98 20.54
C SER A 176 9.59 -1.03 19.02
N ILE A 177 8.69 -1.68 18.30
CA ILE A 177 8.73 -1.84 16.83
C ILE A 177 8.61 -0.48 16.15
N THR A 178 7.61 0.33 16.50
CA THR A 178 7.41 1.66 15.87
C THR A 178 8.56 2.61 16.18
N ARG A 179 9.17 2.50 17.35
CA ARG A 179 10.39 3.27 17.69
C ARG A 179 11.58 2.85 16.85
N LEU A 180 11.78 1.55 16.64
CA LEU A 180 12.86 1.04 15.81
C LEU A 180 12.68 1.51 14.37
N SER A 181 11.50 1.36 13.79
CA SER A 181 11.15 1.84 12.45
C SER A 181 11.53 3.30 12.24
N ARG A 182 11.19 4.18 13.20
CA ARG A 182 11.52 5.62 13.12
C ARG A 182 12.99 5.92 13.26
N ARG A 183 13.68 5.22 14.16
CA ARG A 183 15.13 5.38 14.29
C ARG A 183 15.84 5.00 13.01
N LEU A 184 15.44 3.88 12.40
CA LEU A 184 15.99 3.44 11.11
C LEU A 184 15.66 4.42 9.99
N GLN A 185 14.41 4.90 9.90
CA GLN A 185 14.02 5.90 8.91
C GLN A 185 14.76 7.22 9.11
N GLY A 186 14.84 7.71 10.36
CA GLY A 186 15.57 8.93 10.70
C GLY A 186 17.06 8.82 10.37
N TRP A 187 17.68 7.72 10.73
CA TRP A 187 19.07 7.43 10.39
C TRP A 187 19.30 7.42 8.86
N ALA A 188 18.41 6.75 8.10
CA ALA A 188 18.53 6.70 6.65
C ALA A 188 18.38 8.08 6.00
N VAL A 189 17.47 8.92 6.52
CA VAL A 189 17.29 10.31 6.05
C VAL A 189 18.54 11.15 6.33
N GLU A 190 19.14 11.02 7.52
CA GLU A 190 20.34 11.78 7.88
C GLU A 190 21.53 11.36 7.01
N ARG A 191 21.71 10.07 6.76
CA ARG A 191 22.73 9.56 5.85
C ARG A 191 22.58 10.13 4.44
N LEU A 192 21.36 10.27 3.93
CA LEU A 192 21.12 10.91 2.64
C LEU A 192 21.40 12.41 2.67
N ARG A 193 21.13 13.12 3.77
CA ARG A 193 21.45 14.55 3.92
C ARG A 193 22.95 14.82 3.89
N GLU A 194 23.76 13.93 4.46
CA GLU A 194 25.22 14.03 4.42
C GLU A 194 25.78 13.94 2.99
N SER A 195 25.01 13.47 2.01
CA SER A 195 25.47 13.14 0.66
C SER A 195 25.62 14.33 -0.30
N ARG A 196 25.33 15.57 0.14
CA ARG A 196 25.45 16.81 -0.65
C ARG A 196 24.63 16.82 -1.97
N LEU A 197 23.48 16.15 -1.96
CA LEU A 197 22.49 16.25 -3.05
C LEU A 197 21.79 17.61 -3.02
N SER A 198 21.31 18.09 -4.17
CA SER A 198 20.44 19.27 -4.21
C SER A 198 19.10 18.99 -3.51
N ASP A 199 18.35 20.05 -3.13
CA ASP A 199 17.13 19.91 -2.35
C ASP A 199 16.09 18.99 -3.03
N ASP A 200 15.86 19.12 -4.33
CA ASP A 200 14.92 18.30 -5.08
C ASP A 200 15.42 16.86 -5.31
N GLU A 201 16.73 16.66 -5.50
CA GLU A 201 17.34 15.34 -5.59
C GLU A 201 17.26 14.61 -4.24
N LEU A 202 17.61 15.31 -3.15
CA LEU A 202 17.52 14.78 -1.79
C LEU A 202 16.08 14.44 -1.43
N ALA A 203 15.14 15.31 -1.79
CA ALA A 203 13.72 15.09 -1.54
C ALA A 203 13.20 13.83 -2.25
N LEU A 204 13.60 13.62 -3.52
CA LEU A 204 13.21 12.45 -4.29
C LEU A 204 13.90 11.19 -3.77
N CYS A 205 15.21 11.19 -3.57
CA CYS A 205 15.96 10.05 -3.00
C CYS A 205 15.40 9.64 -1.64
N THR A 206 15.07 10.61 -0.78
CA THR A 206 14.48 10.35 0.54
C THR A 206 13.08 9.76 0.41
N ALA A 207 12.22 10.31 -0.47
CA ALA A 207 10.87 9.80 -0.68
C ALA A 207 10.88 8.35 -1.17
N ILE A 208 11.75 8.04 -2.11
CA ILE A 208 11.86 6.71 -2.73
C ILE A 208 12.49 5.69 -1.77
N ALA A 209 13.58 6.03 -1.09
CA ALA A 209 14.29 5.09 -0.22
C ALA A 209 13.56 4.83 1.11
N THR A 210 12.96 5.87 1.71
CA THR A 210 12.40 5.81 3.07
C THR A 210 10.89 6.03 3.16
N GLY A 211 10.24 6.37 2.06
CA GLY A 211 8.81 6.72 2.02
C GLY A 211 8.48 8.11 2.59
N LYS A 212 9.47 8.87 3.07
CA LYS A 212 9.27 10.18 3.69
C LYS A 212 9.24 11.28 2.63
N ARG A 213 8.06 11.84 2.36
CA ARG A 213 7.80 12.83 1.30
C ARG A 213 7.74 14.28 1.80
N THR A 214 8.06 14.52 3.07
CA THR A 214 7.91 15.84 3.70
C THR A 214 8.78 16.91 3.06
N ALA A 215 9.95 16.54 2.54
CA ALA A 215 10.88 17.46 1.90
C ALA A 215 10.52 17.83 0.44
N MET A 216 9.55 17.15 -0.19
CA MET A 216 9.18 17.45 -1.57
C MET A 216 8.33 18.71 -1.67
N SER A 217 8.67 19.59 -2.63
CA SER A 217 7.86 20.78 -2.95
C SER A 217 6.45 20.38 -3.46
N ALA A 218 5.48 21.28 -3.26
CA ALA A 218 4.11 21.06 -3.77
C ALA A 218 4.10 20.95 -5.30
N GLN A 219 4.90 21.78 -5.96
CA GLN A 219 5.05 21.79 -7.42
C GLN A 219 5.60 20.46 -7.95
N LEU A 220 6.64 19.94 -7.33
CA LEU A 220 7.24 18.64 -7.74
C LEU A 220 6.21 17.50 -7.56
N ARG A 221 5.47 17.47 -6.44
CA ARG A 221 4.40 16.47 -6.23
C ARG A 221 3.30 16.57 -7.28
N GLU A 222 2.94 17.78 -7.69
CA GLU A 222 1.95 18.00 -8.73
C GLU A 222 2.42 17.46 -10.08
N CYS A 223 3.68 17.72 -10.48
CA CYS A 223 4.27 17.16 -11.70
C CYS A 223 4.18 15.63 -11.72
N TYR A 224 4.53 14.97 -10.62
CA TYR A 224 4.41 13.51 -10.51
C TYR A 224 2.94 13.02 -10.59
N THR A 225 1.99 13.82 -10.14
CA THR A 225 0.56 13.49 -10.22
C THR A 225 0.04 13.64 -11.64
N LEU A 226 0.36 14.75 -12.31
CA LEU A 226 -0.07 15.05 -13.67
C LEU A 226 0.53 14.09 -14.70
N SER A 227 1.79 13.70 -14.51
CA SER A 227 2.47 12.73 -15.37
C SER A 227 2.03 11.26 -15.14
N GLY A 228 1.22 10.99 -14.11
CA GLY A 228 0.82 9.61 -13.73
C GLY A 228 1.89 8.81 -13.00
N SER A 229 3.01 9.47 -12.62
CA SER A 229 4.16 8.84 -11.94
C SER A 229 4.08 8.94 -10.41
N ALA A 230 2.96 9.41 -9.84
CA ALA A 230 2.76 9.54 -8.39
C ALA A 230 2.96 8.22 -7.61
N HIS A 231 2.83 7.07 -8.28
CA HIS A 231 3.03 5.75 -7.69
C HIS A 231 4.50 5.49 -7.29
N LEU A 232 5.47 6.19 -7.89
CA LEU A 232 6.89 6.10 -7.55
C LEU A 232 7.22 6.82 -6.24
N LEU A 233 6.51 7.90 -5.95
CA LEU A 233 6.65 8.61 -4.69
C LEU A 233 6.13 7.80 -3.49
N ALA A 234 5.29 6.79 -3.75
CA ALA A 234 4.89 5.83 -2.74
C ALA A 234 5.84 4.65 -2.77
N VAL A 235 6.33 4.22 -1.62
CA VAL A 235 7.04 2.95 -1.56
C VAL A 235 6.15 1.86 -2.17
N SER A 236 6.60 1.31 -3.29
CA SER A 236 5.83 0.37 -4.10
C SER A 236 6.33 -1.06 -3.93
N GLY A 237 5.59 -2.02 -4.47
CA GLY A 237 6.04 -3.40 -4.56
C GLY A 237 7.36 -3.57 -5.32
N LEU A 238 7.64 -2.68 -6.28
CA LEU A 238 8.90 -2.66 -7.02
C LEU A 238 10.09 -2.36 -6.11
N HIS A 239 9.99 -1.39 -5.20
CA HIS A 239 11.04 -1.07 -4.23
C HIS A 239 11.38 -2.28 -3.36
N VAL A 240 10.34 -2.95 -2.85
CA VAL A 240 10.51 -4.17 -2.04
C VAL A 240 11.11 -5.31 -2.87
N ALA A 241 10.73 -5.44 -4.16
CA ALA A 241 11.30 -6.42 -5.08
C ALA A 241 12.80 -6.18 -5.32
N ILE A 242 13.23 -4.93 -5.45
CA ILE A 242 14.64 -4.56 -5.60
C ILE A 242 15.42 -5.00 -4.35
N VAL A 243 14.91 -4.65 -3.16
CA VAL A 243 15.53 -5.05 -1.89
C VAL A 243 15.59 -6.58 -1.77
N LEU A 244 14.54 -7.28 -2.18
CA LEU A 244 14.53 -8.75 -2.23
C LEU A 244 15.65 -9.31 -3.11
N VAL A 245 15.79 -8.79 -4.34
CA VAL A 245 16.82 -9.26 -5.29
C VAL A 245 18.22 -8.97 -4.74
N VAL A 246 18.46 -7.75 -4.25
CA VAL A 246 19.74 -7.36 -3.66
C VAL A 246 20.06 -8.23 -2.44
N ALA A 247 19.10 -8.46 -1.56
CA ALA A 247 19.27 -9.32 -0.39
C ALA A 247 19.60 -10.76 -0.80
N ASN A 248 18.92 -11.32 -1.81
CA ASN A 248 19.24 -12.66 -2.31
C ASN A 248 20.66 -12.75 -2.89
N ILE A 249 21.12 -11.71 -3.58
CA ILE A 249 22.50 -11.67 -4.11
C ILE A 249 23.52 -11.58 -2.97
N LEU A 250 23.33 -10.61 -2.07
CA LEU A 250 24.27 -10.34 -0.98
C LEU A 250 24.34 -11.48 0.04
N LEU A 251 23.23 -12.18 0.29
CA LEU A 251 23.15 -13.25 1.27
C LEU A 251 23.41 -14.64 0.66
N ARG A 252 23.70 -14.71 -0.64
CA ARG A 252 23.94 -15.99 -1.33
C ARG A 252 25.09 -16.82 -0.72
N TRP A 253 26.07 -16.18 -0.13
CA TRP A 253 27.17 -16.85 0.56
C TRP A 253 26.72 -17.72 1.74
N LEU A 254 25.56 -17.41 2.35
CA LEU A 254 24.97 -18.25 3.40
C LEU A 254 24.66 -19.67 2.92
N THR A 255 24.45 -19.88 1.61
CA THR A 255 24.20 -21.21 1.05
C THR A 255 25.38 -22.17 1.18
N LEU A 256 26.58 -21.68 1.53
CA LEU A 256 27.77 -22.49 1.80
C LEU A 256 27.67 -23.30 3.11
N PHE A 257 26.77 -22.91 4.02
CA PHE A 257 26.57 -23.62 5.30
C PHE A 257 25.61 -24.81 5.15
N ARG A 258 25.72 -25.80 6.07
CA ARG A 258 24.92 -27.03 6.04
C ARG A 258 23.40 -26.85 5.95
N ARG A 259 22.84 -25.77 6.52
CA ARG A 259 21.45 -25.36 6.41
C ARG A 259 21.30 -24.00 5.69
N GLY A 260 22.24 -23.67 4.82
CA GLY A 260 22.41 -22.35 4.26
C GLY A 260 21.21 -21.84 3.47
N ASN A 261 20.52 -22.70 2.73
CA ASN A 261 19.31 -22.30 2.00
C ASN A 261 18.19 -21.84 2.95
N GLN A 262 17.99 -22.54 4.07
CA GLN A 262 16.98 -22.14 5.05
C GLN A 262 17.38 -20.83 5.74
N LEU A 263 18.66 -20.72 6.13
CA LEU A 263 19.19 -19.51 6.76
C LEU A 263 19.10 -18.31 5.82
N MET A 264 19.46 -18.46 4.54
CA MET A 264 19.35 -17.43 3.53
C MET A 264 17.89 -16.97 3.36
N ASN A 265 16.94 -17.91 3.24
CA ASN A 265 15.52 -17.56 3.09
C ASN A 265 14.99 -16.78 4.29
N VAL A 266 15.31 -17.19 5.51
CA VAL A 266 14.93 -16.46 6.73
C VAL A 266 15.57 -15.07 6.76
N ALA A 267 16.87 -14.97 6.45
CA ALA A 267 17.58 -13.70 6.44
C ALA A 267 17.02 -12.72 5.37
N VAL A 268 16.70 -13.21 4.18
CA VAL A 268 16.05 -12.41 3.12
C VAL A 268 14.69 -11.91 3.58
N VAL A 269 13.86 -12.76 4.20
CA VAL A 269 12.55 -12.32 4.75
C VAL A 269 12.76 -11.25 5.83
N MET A 270 13.74 -11.41 6.72
CA MET A 270 14.07 -10.41 7.74
C MET A 270 14.46 -9.05 7.13
N VAL A 271 15.30 -9.06 6.07
CA VAL A 271 15.69 -7.83 5.35
C VAL A 271 14.48 -7.15 4.70
N VAL A 272 13.63 -7.92 4.02
CA VAL A 272 12.43 -7.39 3.35
C VAL A 272 11.42 -6.82 4.37
N CYS A 273 11.20 -7.50 5.49
CA CYS A 273 10.36 -6.99 6.58
C CYS A 273 10.99 -5.74 7.23
N GLY A 274 12.30 -5.74 7.47
CA GLY A 274 13.02 -4.58 8.00
C GLY A 274 12.95 -3.37 7.07
N TYR A 275 12.97 -3.59 5.75
CA TYR A 275 12.75 -2.51 4.79
C TYR A 275 11.31 -1.98 4.85
N ALA A 276 10.30 -2.83 4.94
CA ALA A 276 8.92 -2.41 5.10
C ALA A 276 8.72 -1.60 6.40
N GLU A 277 9.39 -1.99 7.49
CA GLU A 277 9.47 -1.22 8.75
C GLU A 277 10.13 0.15 8.52
N MET A 278 11.29 0.19 7.88
CA MET A 278 12.03 1.43 7.60
C MET A 278 11.19 2.42 6.78
N THR A 279 10.31 1.93 5.92
CA THR A 279 9.41 2.76 5.10
C THR A 279 8.13 3.21 5.80
N GLY A 280 8.03 3.02 7.12
CA GLY A 280 6.87 3.42 7.92
C GLY A 280 5.66 2.50 7.75
N LEU A 281 5.86 1.23 7.41
CA LEU A 281 4.79 0.23 7.22
C LEU A 281 3.73 0.66 6.18
N ALA A 282 4.17 1.31 5.11
CA ALA A 282 3.28 1.64 4.00
C ALA A 282 2.52 0.39 3.52
N ILE A 283 1.20 0.50 3.34
CA ILE A 283 0.31 -0.65 3.01
C ILE A 283 0.82 -1.43 1.79
N SER A 284 1.33 -0.72 0.77
CA SER A 284 1.93 -1.31 -0.43
C SER A 284 3.22 -2.10 -0.12
N ALA A 285 4.08 -1.58 0.76
CA ALA A 285 5.32 -2.23 1.17
C ALA A 285 5.04 -3.48 2.02
N VAL A 286 4.14 -3.37 3.00
CA VAL A 286 3.71 -4.51 3.84
C VAL A 286 3.16 -5.64 2.98
N ARG A 287 2.29 -5.34 2.02
CA ARG A 287 1.73 -6.35 1.12
C ARG A 287 2.82 -7.01 0.28
N ALA A 288 3.72 -6.23 -0.33
CA ALA A 288 4.82 -6.77 -1.11
C ALA A 288 5.74 -7.64 -0.24
N ALA A 289 6.07 -7.20 0.97
CA ALA A 289 6.86 -7.97 1.91
C ALA A 289 6.21 -9.30 2.25
N LEU A 290 4.90 -9.32 2.54
CA LEU A 290 4.15 -10.54 2.81
C LEU A 290 4.11 -11.48 1.59
N MET A 291 3.88 -10.94 0.38
CA MET A 291 3.84 -11.74 -0.85
C MET A 291 5.21 -12.35 -1.17
N PHE A 292 6.29 -11.57 -1.05
CA PHE A 292 7.64 -12.05 -1.30
C PHE A 292 8.10 -13.03 -0.22
N SER A 293 7.73 -12.82 1.04
CA SER A 293 7.97 -13.79 2.11
C SER A 293 7.25 -15.10 1.84
N ALA A 294 5.98 -15.07 1.45
CA ALA A 294 5.22 -16.27 1.09
C ALA A 294 5.82 -16.99 -0.12
N LEU A 295 6.28 -16.24 -1.13
CA LEU A 295 6.99 -16.78 -2.29
C LEU A 295 8.30 -17.46 -1.88
N GLN A 296 9.09 -16.80 -1.03
CA GLN A 296 10.37 -17.33 -0.54
C GLN A 296 10.18 -18.63 0.24
N PHE A 297 9.17 -18.71 1.11
CA PHE A 297 8.80 -19.93 1.81
C PHE A 297 8.31 -21.05 0.88
N ALA A 298 7.50 -20.71 -0.13
CA ALA A 298 7.03 -21.68 -1.11
C ALA A 298 8.19 -22.29 -1.90
N MET A 299 9.14 -21.46 -2.34
CA MET A 299 10.35 -21.91 -3.02
C MET A 299 11.23 -22.77 -2.10
N ALA A 300 11.40 -22.38 -0.85
CA ALA A 300 12.19 -23.14 0.13
C ALA A 300 11.61 -24.52 0.45
N SER A 301 10.27 -24.64 0.40
CA SER A 301 9.54 -25.88 0.68
C SER A 301 9.49 -26.83 -0.51
N GLY A 302 10.02 -26.46 -1.68
CA GLY A 302 9.91 -27.24 -2.92
C GLY A 302 8.47 -27.43 -3.39
N SER A 303 7.52 -26.66 -2.85
CA SER A 303 6.09 -26.78 -3.16
C SER A 303 5.78 -26.14 -4.50
N SER A 304 4.89 -26.75 -5.29
CA SER A 304 4.31 -26.10 -6.46
C SER A 304 3.41 -24.95 -6.00
N TYR A 305 3.74 -23.74 -6.38
CA TYR A 305 2.94 -22.57 -6.04
C TYR A 305 2.35 -21.92 -7.30
N ARG A 306 1.19 -21.29 -7.12
CA ARG A 306 0.61 -20.42 -8.15
C ARG A 306 0.61 -18.99 -7.60
N SER A 307 1.19 -18.06 -8.36
CA SER A 307 1.27 -16.64 -7.96
C SER A 307 -0.09 -16.05 -7.60
N ALA A 308 -1.15 -16.46 -8.30
CA ALA A 308 -2.53 -16.06 -8.01
C ALA A 308 -3.00 -16.54 -6.62
N ASN A 309 -2.57 -17.72 -6.16
CA ASN A 309 -2.91 -18.20 -4.82
C ASN A 309 -2.16 -17.44 -3.74
N ILE A 310 -0.90 -17.07 -3.97
CA ILE A 310 -0.12 -16.22 -3.06
C ILE A 310 -0.80 -14.85 -2.91
N LEU A 311 -1.15 -14.21 -4.04
CA LEU A 311 -1.89 -12.94 -4.02
C LEU A 311 -3.18 -13.05 -3.22
N ALA A 312 -3.99 -14.10 -3.50
CA ALA A 312 -5.27 -14.30 -2.82
C ALA A 312 -5.11 -14.54 -1.31
N THR A 313 -4.14 -15.36 -0.92
CA THR A 313 -3.89 -15.66 0.50
C THR A 313 -3.42 -14.43 1.26
N VAL A 314 -2.47 -13.68 0.71
CA VAL A 314 -1.95 -12.46 1.35
C VAL A 314 -3.03 -11.37 1.43
N ALA A 315 -3.77 -11.13 0.34
CA ALA A 315 -4.86 -10.15 0.35
C ALA A 315 -5.95 -10.53 1.37
N MET A 316 -6.30 -11.79 1.47
CA MET A 316 -7.27 -12.30 2.44
C MET A 316 -6.75 -12.16 3.88
N ALA A 317 -5.48 -12.50 4.14
CA ALA A 317 -4.87 -12.32 5.45
C ALA A 317 -4.84 -10.84 5.88
N MET A 318 -4.50 -9.94 4.97
CA MET A 318 -4.52 -8.49 5.25
C MET A 318 -5.93 -7.99 5.56
N LEU A 319 -6.95 -8.41 4.78
CA LEU A 319 -8.35 -8.07 5.04
C LEU A 319 -8.89 -8.71 6.32
N ALA A 320 -8.40 -9.89 6.73
CA ALA A 320 -8.79 -10.52 7.99
C ALA A 320 -8.25 -9.75 9.21
N VAL A 321 -7.02 -9.22 9.11
CA VAL A 321 -6.42 -8.40 10.17
C VAL A 321 -7.00 -6.99 10.19
N ARG A 322 -7.26 -6.41 9.01
CA ARG A 322 -7.74 -5.04 8.87
C ARG A 322 -8.76 -4.94 7.73
N PRO A 323 -10.03 -5.22 7.99
CA PRO A 323 -11.12 -5.19 7.01
C PRO A 323 -11.30 -3.85 6.30
N SER A 324 -11.02 -2.71 6.97
CA SER A 324 -11.08 -1.38 6.36
C SER A 324 -10.17 -1.19 5.15
N LEU A 325 -9.19 -2.08 4.94
CA LEU A 325 -8.35 -2.06 3.73
C LEU A 325 -9.16 -2.27 2.44
N ILE A 326 -10.36 -2.86 2.50
CA ILE A 326 -11.22 -3.06 1.32
C ILE A 326 -11.55 -1.74 0.61
N VAL A 327 -11.67 -0.64 1.36
CA VAL A 327 -11.95 0.70 0.86
C VAL A 327 -10.67 1.56 0.71
N ASP A 328 -9.51 1.02 1.08
CA ASP A 328 -8.23 1.74 0.90
C ASP A 328 -7.77 1.68 -0.55
N VAL A 329 -7.57 2.88 -1.14
CA VAL A 329 -7.18 3.04 -2.54
C VAL A 329 -5.85 2.36 -2.85
N SER A 330 -4.88 2.45 -1.94
CA SER A 330 -3.56 1.83 -2.15
C SER A 330 -3.65 0.31 -2.17
N PHE A 331 -4.53 -0.27 -1.35
CA PHE A 331 -4.81 -1.70 -1.36
C PHE A 331 -5.47 -2.13 -2.66
N GLN A 332 -6.55 -1.44 -3.07
CA GLN A 332 -7.29 -1.75 -4.30
C GLN A 332 -6.39 -1.68 -5.54
N LEU A 333 -5.70 -0.54 -5.74
CA LEU A 333 -4.83 -0.33 -6.89
C LEU A 333 -3.75 -1.41 -7.01
N SER A 334 -3.16 -1.81 -5.90
CA SER A 334 -2.09 -2.78 -5.98
C SER A 334 -2.58 -4.22 -6.12
N VAL A 335 -3.70 -4.62 -5.53
CA VAL A 335 -4.29 -5.95 -5.78
C VAL A 335 -4.66 -6.08 -7.25
N VAL A 336 -5.26 -5.04 -7.84
CA VAL A 336 -5.61 -5.00 -9.27
C VAL A 336 -4.35 -5.04 -10.14
N ALA A 337 -3.33 -4.24 -9.83
CA ALA A 337 -2.08 -4.23 -10.59
C ALA A 337 -1.39 -5.60 -10.58
N VAL A 338 -1.25 -6.24 -9.40
CA VAL A 338 -0.62 -7.57 -9.32
C VAL A 338 -1.46 -8.64 -10.02
N ALA A 339 -2.78 -8.59 -9.89
CA ALA A 339 -3.67 -9.48 -10.64
C ALA A 339 -3.49 -9.29 -12.15
N ALA A 340 -3.43 -8.05 -12.63
CA ALA A 340 -3.21 -7.74 -14.05
C ALA A 340 -1.84 -8.26 -14.54
N ILE A 341 -0.79 -8.13 -13.74
CA ILE A 341 0.53 -8.70 -14.05
C ILE A 341 0.41 -10.22 -14.22
N ILE A 342 -0.19 -10.91 -13.26
CA ILE A 342 -0.29 -12.38 -13.27
C ILE A 342 -1.13 -12.87 -14.46
N TYR A 343 -2.29 -12.24 -14.68
CA TYR A 343 -3.26 -12.75 -15.63
C TYR A 343 -3.09 -12.25 -17.05
N TRP A 344 -2.48 -11.09 -17.27
CA TRP A 344 -2.35 -10.47 -18.59
C TRP A 344 -0.91 -10.17 -18.97
N ALA A 345 -0.12 -9.51 -18.09
CA ALA A 345 1.23 -9.10 -18.48
C ALA A 345 2.18 -10.29 -18.65
N VAL A 346 2.21 -11.25 -17.72
CA VAL A 346 3.10 -12.42 -17.78
C VAL A 346 2.83 -13.27 -19.03
N PRO A 347 1.58 -13.65 -19.37
CA PRO A 347 1.30 -14.37 -20.62
C PRO A 347 1.68 -13.57 -21.86
N LEU A 348 1.45 -12.26 -21.89
CA LEU A 348 1.80 -11.41 -23.02
C LEU A 348 3.32 -11.29 -23.19
N CYS A 349 4.07 -11.08 -22.09
CA CYS A 349 5.53 -11.10 -22.14
C CYS A 349 6.08 -12.43 -22.67
N ALA A 350 5.47 -13.55 -22.27
CA ALA A 350 5.87 -14.87 -22.76
C ALA A 350 5.64 -15.04 -24.26
N SER A 351 4.56 -14.48 -24.80
CA SER A 351 4.24 -14.53 -26.23
C SER A 351 5.14 -13.63 -27.09
N LEU A 352 5.68 -12.55 -26.48
CA LEU A 352 6.56 -11.59 -27.15
C LEU A 352 8.05 -11.88 -26.92
N ARG A 353 8.38 -13.00 -26.31
CA ARG A 353 9.75 -13.35 -25.95
C ARG A 353 10.63 -13.55 -27.17
N THR A 354 11.78 -12.88 -27.17
CA THR A 354 12.81 -12.97 -28.21
C THR A 354 14.07 -13.65 -27.69
N ARG A 355 15.05 -13.91 -28.57
CA ARG A 355 16.37 -14.45 -28.17
C ARG A 355 17.26 -13.44 -27.48
N ASN A 356 16.99 -12.14 -27.63
CA ASN A 356 17.80 -11.07 -27.05
C ASN A 356 17.33 -10.75 -25.63
N PRO A 357 18.18 -10.92 -24.59
CA PRO A 357 17.77 -10.66 -23.19
C PRO A 357 17.48 -9.19 -22.91
N ILE A 358 18.19 -8.25 -23.57
CA ILE A 358 17.96 -6.81 -23.39
C ILE A 358 16.59 -6.43 -23.98
N LEU A 359 16.28 -6.93 -25.19
CA LEU A 359 14.99 -6.66 -25.81
C LEU A 359 13.85 -7.26 -24.99
N ASN A 360 14.03 -8.45 -24.40
CA ASN A 360 13.04 -9.04 -23.50
C ASN A 360 12.83 -8.21 -22.25
N LEU A 361 13.88 -7.66 -21.67
CA LEU A 361 13.77 -6.78 -20.49
C LEU A 361 12.98 -5.51 -20.84
N LEU A 362 13.31 -4.84 -21.94
CA LEU A 362 12.61 -3.64 -22.40
C LEU A 362 11.15 -3.92 -22.71
N THR A 363 10.88 -4.97 -23.51
CA THR A 363 9.52 -5.37 -23.86
C THR A 363 8.70 -5.71 -22.61
N SER A 364 9.27 -6.46 -21.67
CA SER A 364 8.57 -6.80 -20.43
C SER A 364 8.26 -5.57 -19.58
N THR A 365 9.19 -4.62 -19.48
CA THR A 365 8.98 -3.36 -18.73
C THR A 365 7.83 -2.55 -19.35
N VAL A 366 7.83 -2.41 -20.68
CA VAL A 366 6.75 -1.70 -21.40
C VAL A 366 5.41 -2.42 -21.23
N VAL A 367 5.36 -3.73 -21.45
CA VAL A 367 4.12 -4.53 -21.34
C VAL A 367 3.55 -4.45 -19.92
N ILE A 368 4.38 -4.64 -18.90
CA ILE A 368 3.93 -4.56 -17.50
C ILE A 368 3.41 -3.15 -17.20
N GLY A 369 4.14 -2.11 -17.59
CA GLY A 369 3.74 -0.72 -17.40
C GLY A 369 2.39 -0.40 -18.04
N VAL A 370 2.21 -0.75 -19.32
CA VAL A 370 0.95 -0.52 -20.05
C VAL A 370 -0.20 -1.30 -19.40
N VAL A 371 -0.01 -2.59 -19.13
CA VAL A 371 -1.06 -3.45 -18.56
C VAL A 371 -1.46 -2.94 -17.17
N CYS A 372 -0.50 -2.58 -16.31
CA CYS A 372 -0.80 -2.02 -15.00
C CYS A 372 -1.55 -0.70 -15.10
N THR A 373 -1.11 0.22 -15.97
CA THR A 373 -1.76 1.52 -16.15
C THR A 373 -3.21 1.34 -16.63
N LEU A 374 -3.45 0.53 -17.64
CA LEU A 374 -4.80 0.26 -18.17
C LEU A 374 -5.69 -0.44 -17.12
N ALA A 375 -5.14 -1.42 -16.40
CA ALA A 375 -5.90 -2.14 -15.39
C ALA A 375 -6.28 -1.27 -14.18
N THR A 376 -5.45 -0.31 -13.81
CA THR A 376 -5.72 0.58 -12.67
C THR A 376 -6.48 1.84 -13.05
N ALA A 377 -6.51 2.23 -14.33
CA ALA A 377 -7.15 3.45 -14.81
C ALA A 377 -8.61 3.65 -14.34
N PRO A 378 -9.50 2.63 -14.33
CA PRO A 378 -10.87 2.80 -13.85
C PRO A 378 -10.95 3.21 -12.37
N LEU A 379 -10.11 2.62 -11.52
CA LEU A 379 -10.03 2.99 -10.10
C LEU A 379 -9.43 4.37 -9.91
N VAL A 380 -8.40 4.72 -10.68
CA VAL A 380 -7.78 6.04 -10.64
C VAL A 380 -8.79 7.11 -11.06
N ALA A 381 -9.56 6.88 -12.12
CA ALA A 381 -10.63 7.77 -12.55
C ALA A 381 -11.71 7.94 -11.49
N HIS A 382 -12.11 6.85 -10.82
CA HIS A 382 -13.11 6.90 -9.74
C HIS A 382 -12.64 7.72 -8.54
N TRP A 383 -11.43 7.43 -8.04
CA TRP A 383 -10.94 8.01 -6.78
C TRP A 383 -10.37 9.42 -6.95
N PHE A 384 -9.69 9.68 -8.06
CA PHE A 384 -8.95 10.94 -8.27
C PHE A 384 -9.61 11.88 -9.30
N GLY A 385 -10.58 11.37 -10.08
CA GLY A 385 -11.27 12.16 -11.11
C GLY A 385 -10.38 12.57 -12.28
N ARG A 386 -9.20 11.97 -12.41
CA ARG A 386 -8.19 12.29 -13.45
C ARG A 386 -7.49 11.01 -13.91
N VAL A 387 -7.18 10.94 -15.18
CA VAL A 387 -6.40 9.85 -15.79
C VAL A 387 -5.21 10.44 -16.53
N ALA A 388 -4.00 10.07 -16.14
CA ALA A 388 -2.78 10.52 -16.79
C ALA A 388 -2.46 9.60 -17.98
N VAL A 389 -2.72 10.08 -19.19
CA VAL A 389 -2.48 9.31 -20.42
C VAL A 389 -1.00 9.27 -20.77
N VAL A 390 -0.29 10.38 -20.55
CA VAL A 390 1.14 10.46 -20.79
C VAL A 390 1.92 9.41 -20.00
N GLY A 391 1.39 8.99 -18.84
CA GLY A 391 1.97 7.93 -18.02
C GLY A 391 2.13 6.59 -18.77
N VAL A 392 1.29 6.29 -19.78
CA VAL A 392 1.44 5.07 -20.57
C VAL A 392 2.78 5.04 -21.31
N VAL A 393 3.20 6.21 -21.83
CA VAL A 393 4.46 6.36 -22.58
C VAL A 393 5.63 6.62 -21.64
N LEU A 394 5.41 7.43 -20.61
CA LEU A 394 6.46 7.85 -19.69
C LEU A 394 6.85 6.76 -18.68
N ASN A 395 5.89 5.97 -18.18
CA ASN A 395 6.14 4.99 -17.12
C ASN A 395 7.26 3.98 -17.43
N PRO A 396 7.44 3.45 -18.67
CA PRO A 396 8.57 2.57 -18.96
C PRO A 396 9.94 3.22 -18.67
N LEU A 397 10.11 4.49 -19.02
CA LEU A 397 11.34 5.24 -18.73
C LEU A 397 11.49 5.49 -17.23
N VAL A 398 10.44 6.03 -16.60
CA VAL A 398 10.45 6.42 -15.19
C VAL A 398 10.57 5.20 -14.26
N VAL A 399 10.04 4.04 -14.64
CA VAL A 399 10.25 2.78 -13.91
C VAL A 399 11.71 2.34 -13.95
N VAL A 400 12.38 2.46 -15.10
CA VAL A 400 13.83 2.13 -15.21
C VAL A 400 14.67 3.10 -14.40
N LEU A 401 14.42 4.41 -14.51
CA LEU A 401 15.09 5.42 -13.70
C LEU A 401 14.83 5.21 -12.21
N GLY A 402 13.57 4.96 -11.82
CA GLY A 402 13.19 4.66 -10.45
C GLY A 402 13.86 3.41 -9.90
N TYR A 403 14.05 2.37 -10.73
CA TYR A 403 14.82 1.18 -10.34
C TYR A 403 16.28 1.54 -9.99
N LEU A 404 16.94 2.30 -10.85
CA LEU A 404 18.30 2.78 -10.61
C LEU A 404 18.35 3.68 -9.37
N LEU A 405 17.40 4.58 -9.26
CA LEU A 405 17.33 5.54 -8.16
C LEU A 405 17.14 4.87 -6.80
N VAL A 406 16.22 3.90 -6.69
CA VAL A 406 16.05 3.09 -5.47
C VAL A 406 17.38 2.41 -5.09
N THR A 407 18.00 1.74 -6.07
CA THR A 407 19.24 0.99 -5.84
C THR A 407 20.35 1.90 -5.36
N LEU A 408 20.56 3.04 -6.05
CA LEU A 408 21.59 4.00 -5.70
C LEU A 408 21.32 4.74 -4.39
N SER A 409 20.05 5.12 -4.14
CA SER A 409 19.67 5.79 -2.88
C SER A 409 19.85 4.85 -1.67
N VAL A 410 19.43 3.59 -1.79
CA VAL A 410 19.67 2.58 -0.75
C VAL A 410 21.18 2.33 -0.59
N ALA A 411 21.92 2.21 -1.69
CA ALA A 411 23.38 2.07 -1.62
C ALA A 411 24.04 3.26 -0.90
N THR A 412 23.61 4.50 -1.18
CA THR A 412 24.12 5.72 -0.54
C THR A 412 23.93 5.69 0.99
N ILE A 413 22.87 5.09 1.49
CA ILE A 413 22.61 4.97 2.94
C ILE A 413 23.66 4.08 3.62
N PHE A 414 24.09 2.99 2.97
CA PHE A 414 24.96 1.98 3.58
C PHE A 414 26.45 2.15 3.23
N VAL A 415 26.76 2.87 2.16
CA VAL A 415 28.15 3.07 1.71
C VAL A 415 28.81 4.21 2.51
N PRO A 416 30.10 4.12 2.84
CA PRO A 416 30.84 5.21 3.47
C PRO A 416 30.74 6.52 2.68
N SER A 417 30.68 7.66 3.38
CA SER A 417 30.61 9.01 2.76
C SER A 417 31.79 9.33 1.84
N SER A 418 32.93 8.63 2.01
CA SER A 418 34.07 8.70 1.11
C SER A 418 33.75 8.24 -0.33
N TRP A 419 32.72 7.45 -0.53
CA TRP A 419 32.26 6.99 -1.84
C TRP A 419 31.21 7.95 -2.43
N GLY A 420 31.45 9.24 -2.35
CA GLY A 420 30.53 10.29 -2.82
C GLY A 420 30.10 10.20 -4.29
N TRP A 421 30.74 9.35 -5.09
CA TRP A 421 30.34 9.08 -6.47
C TRP A 421 28.99 8.33 -6.55
N VAL A 422 28.66 7.48 -5.55
CA VAL A 422 27.37 6.77 -5.50
C VAL A 422 26.23 7.78 -5.31
N ALA A 423 26.41 8.72 -4.38
CA ALA A 423 25.44 9.78 -4.15
C ALA A 423 25.28 10.70 -5.38
N ARG A 424 26.40 11.07 -6.04
CA ARG A 424 26.34 11.86 -7.29
C ARG A 424 25.59 11.13 -8.39
N ALA A 425 25.81 9.81 -8.53
CA ALA A 425 25.07 9.01 -9.50
C ALA A 425 23.57 8.98 -9.17
N ALA A 426 23.20 8.85 -7.88
CA ALA A 426 21.82 8.96 -7.44
C ALA A 426 21.21 10.33 -7.78
N GLY A 427 21.96 11.43 -7.56
CA GLY A 427 21.54 12.78 -7.91
C GLY A 427 21.26 12.94 -9.41
N TRP A 428 22.18 12.48 -10.28
CA TRP A 428 21.95 12.56 -11.73
C TRP A 428 20.71 11.78 -12.18
N VAL A 429 20.48 10.60 -11.62
CA VAL A 429 19.27 9.82 -11.93
C VAL A 429 18.02 10.52 -11.40
N ALA A 430 18.07 11.10 -10.19
CA ALA A 430 16.97 11.86 -9.62
C ALA A 430 16.64 13.10 -10.46
N GLU A 431 17.67 13.83 -10.91
CA GLU A 431 17.49 14.98 -11.79
C GLU A 431 16.88 14.58 -13.14
N ALA A 432 17.38 13.49 -13.75
CA ALA A 432 16.83 12.97 -15.01
C ALA A 432 15.37 12.57 -14.87
N GLU A 433 15.01 11.95 -13.75
CA GLU A 433 13.63 11.56 -13.44
C GLU A 433 12.74 12.79 -13.22
N ASN A 434 13.18 13.74 -12.38
CA ASN A 434 12.44 14.98 -12.13
C ASN A 434 12.22 15.79 -13.42
N ARG A 435 13.23 15.90 -14.28
CA ARG A 435 13.10 16.58 -15.57
C ARG A 435 12.13 15.87 -16.52
N SER A 436 12.22 14.54 -16.61
CA SER A 436 11.31 13.74 -17.46
C SER A 436 9.85 13.91 -17.05
N VAL A 437 9.60 13.87 -15.74
CA VAL A 437 8.28 14.05 -15.16
C VAL A 437 7.76 15.49 -15.34
N ALA A 438 8.64 16.51 -15.14
CA ALA A 438 8.28 17.91 -15.30
C ALA A 438 7.91 18.24 -16.76
N VAL A 439 8.69 17.75 -17.73
CA VAL A 439 8.40 17.93 -19.17
C VAL A 439 7.09 17.24 -19.53
N ALA A 440 6.86 16.01 -19.06
CA ALA A 440 5.65 15.29 -19.35
C ALA A 440 4.39 15.95 -18.74
N ALA A 441 4.52 16.56 -17.55
CA ALA A 441 3.42 17.24 -16.88
C ALA A 441 2.97 18.52 -17.58
N GLN A 442 3.84 19.12 -18.42
CA GLN A 442 3.54 20.36 -19.18
C GLN A 442 2.79 20.10 -20.50
N LEU A 443 2.65 18.84 -20.91
CA LEU A 443 1.94 18.51 -22.16
C LEU A 443 0.43 18.70 -21.97
N ASP A 444 -0.24 19.40 -22.88
CA ASP A 444 -1.69 19.67 -22.80
C ASP A 444 -2.53 18.38 -22.74
N TRP A 445 -2.05 17.31 -23.34
CA TRP A 445 -2.69 15.98 -23.33
C TRP A 445 -2.19 15.05 -22.24
N ALA A 446 -1.35 15.53 -21.31
CA ALA A 446 -0.76 14.72 -20.24
C ALA A 446 -1.82 13.96 -19.43
N HIS A 447 -2.93 14.63 -19.19
CA HIS A 447 -4.04 14.06 -18.42
C HIS A 447 -5.37 14.61 -18.91
N PHE A 448 -6.43 13.87 -18.65
CA PHE A 448 -7.80 14.36 -18.82
C PHE A 448 -8.61 14.09 -17.56
N THR A 449 -9.60 14.94 -17.34
CA THR A 449 -10.53 14.76 -16.21
C THR A 449 -11.59 13.75 -16.61
N LEU A 450 -11.67 12.67 -15.85
CA LEU A 450 -12.66 11.61 -16.02
C LEU A 450 -13.06 11.10 -14.64
N SER A 451 -14.29 11.37 -14.24
CA SER A 451 -14.84 10.79 -13.02
C SER A 451 -15.77 9.64 -13.38
N LEU A 452 -15.47 8.46 -12.86
CA LEU A 452 -16.30 7.26 -13.06
C LEU A 452 -17.07 6.96 -11.78
N ASP A 453 -18.34 6.63 -11.94
CA ASP A 453 -19.11 6.08 -10.84
C ASP A 453 -18.69 4.65 -10.51
N TRP A 454 -18.87 4.25 -9.26
CA TRP A 454 -18.48 2.92 -8.79
C TRP A 454 -19.08 1.77 -9.61
N TRP A 455 -20.33 1.88 -10.00
CA TRP A 455 -21.00 0.85 -10.81
C TRP A 455 -20.36 0.69 -12.21
N VAL A 456 -19.87 1.78 -12.81
CA VAL A 456 -19.15 1.75 -14.10
C VAL A 456 -17.82 1.00 -13.95
N VAL A 457 -17.08 1.26 -12.87
CA VAL A 457 -15.84 0.55 -12.54
C VAL A 457 -16.08 -0.95 -12.43
N VAL A 458 -17.15 -1.36 -11.73
CA VAL A 458 -17.54 -2.77 -11.59
C VAL A 458 -17.85 -3.40 -12.94
N ILE A 459 -18.60 -2.72 -13.81
CA ILE A 459 -18.92 -3.20 -15.15
C ILE A 459 -17.64 -3.38 -15.99
N ILE A 460 -16.72 -2.41 -15.98
CA ILE A 460 -15.46 -2.50 -16.73
C ILE A 460 -14.68 -3.74 -16.30
N TYR A 461 -14.52 -3.98 -14.99
CA TYR A 461 -13.81 -5.16 -14.52
C TYR A 461 -14.55 -6.47 -14.82
N ALA A 462 -15.88 -6.49 -14.72
CA ALA A 462 -16.67 -7.66 -15.07
C ALA A 462 -16.49 -8.03 -16.54
N ILE A 463 -16.51 -7.04 -17.43
CA ILE A 463 -16.26 -7.23 -18.87
C ILE A 463 -14.83 -7.73 -19.11
N ALA A 464 -13.82 -7.12 -18.47
CA ALA A 464 -12.42 -7.53 -18.60
C ALA A 464 -12.19 -8.98 -18.14
N ILE A 465 -12.81 -9.40 -17.03
CA ILE A 465 -12.79 -10.78 -16.54
C ILE A 465 -13.49 -11.72 -17.51
N ALA A 466 -14.69 -11.34 -18.01
CA ALA A 466 -15.44 -12.15 -18.95
C ALA A 466 -14.66 -12.38 -20.27
N ILE A 467 -14.05 -11.33 -20.82
CA ILE A 467 -13.21 -11.43 -22.03
C ILE A 467 -12.02 -12.36 -21.78
N THR A 468 -11.37 -12.21 -20.64
CA THR A 468 -10.21 -13.04 -20.26
C THR A 468 -10.61 -14.52 -20.16
N GLU A 469 -11.75 -14.81 -19.53
CA GLU A 469 -12.23 -16.18 -19.38
C GLU A 469 -12.66 -16.80 -20.72
N LEU A 470 -13.33 -16.04 -21.58
CA LEU A 470 -13.70 -16.46 -22.94
C LEU A 470 -12.45 -16.73 -23.79
N ALA A 471 -11.44 -15.85 -23.70
CA ALA A 471 -10.18 -16.05 -24.43
C ALA A 471 -9.43 -17.31 -23.98
N ARG A 472 -9.51 -17.68 -22.71
CA ARG A 472 -8.91 -18.91 -22.16
C ARG A 472 -9.65 -20.18 -22.58
N ARG A 473 -10.95 -20.10 -22.80
CA ARG A 473 -11.77 -21.25 -23.22
C ARG A 473 -11.61 -21.59 -24.71
N ASN A 474 -11.04 -20.67 -25.50
CA ASN A 474 -10.89 -20.89 -26.94
C ASN A 474 -9.80 -21.95 -27.23
N PRO A 475 -10.16 -23.13 -27.80
CA PRO A 475 -9.25 -24.26 -27.94
C PRO A 475 -8.08 -24.01 -28.90
N ARG A 476 -8.18 -23.02 -29.81
CA ARG A 476 -7.13 -22.68 -30.79
C ARG A 476 -5.87 -22.05 -30.14
N LYS A 477 -5.91 -21.66 -28.86
CA LYS A 477 -4.76 -21.08 -28.11
C LYS A 477 -4.17 -22.02 -27.05
N LYS A 478 -4.58 -23.30 -26.97
CA LYS A 478 -4.05 -24.27 -26.00
C LYS A 478 -2.57 -24.62 -26.18
N SER A 479 -1.95 -24.26 -27.32
CA SER A 479 -0.50 -24.46 -27.53
C SER A 479 0.40 -23.46 -26.76
N LEU A 480 -0.18 -22.50 -26.07
CA LEU A 480 0.52 -21.48 -25.24
C LEU A 480 0.32 -21.67 -23.75
N SER A 481 -0.18 -22.82 -23.31
CA SER A 481 -0.28 -23.13 -21.88
C SER A 481 1.13 -23.39 -21.32
N LEU A 482 1.71 -22.37 -20.75
CA LEU A 482 2.89 -22.51 -19.90
C LEU A 482 2.55 -23.41 -18.71
N PRO A 483 3.41 -24.39 -18.36
CA PRO A 483 3.17 -25.32 -17.25
C PRO A 483 3.37 -24.63 -15.95
N TYR A 484 3.13 -23.61 -15.47
CA TYR A 484 3.26 -22.95 -14.14
C TYR A 484 2.83 -21.47 -14.16
N VAL A 485 1.54 -21.18 -14.26
CA VAL A 485 0.96 -19.92 -13.74
C VAL A 485 -0.04 -20.22 -12.63
#